data_9de00024f7bd15c2686ca64b103c1fa9
#
_entry.id   9de00024f7bd15c2686ca64b103c1fa9
#
_cell.length_a   1.000
_cell.length_b   1.000
_cell.length_c   1.000
_cell.angle_alpha   90.00
_cell.angle_beta   90.00
_cell.angle_gamma   90.00
#
_symmetry.space_group_name_H-M   'P 1'
#
loop_
_entity.id
_entity.type
_entity.pdbx_description
1 polymer ?
#
loop_
_entity_poly.entity_id
_entity_poly.type
_entity_poly.pdbx_seq_one_letter_code
_entity_poly.pdbx_strand_id
1 'polypeptide(L)'
;PFVLTPLGFALLQVPYSRSALLLCYLLTTLWFWLGDRWLIAPRALRLLYWHESQPRQLQTLLTQLGPEVQAAAEQRLRLVRWPAHWQQQPERCPPVLAVQGALGDAPSTACDVPAHELAERRAILTTLKLHHVRLYSAQAVAEALSGRVPDSVLASELWQPDGNPAYDLLKRALDVTAVLLTLPLTLPLAAGVALAIRLDSPGPALFSQWRTGLHGRAFRLHKFRSMRHTAHDTPQFASERDKRITRLGAFLRKSRLDEIPQLWNVLRGDMSLIGPRPEQTAFVRQFAEQIPSYPYRHLVRPGLTGWAQVQQGYADSADATRVKLSYDLYYVAHYSLALDLLIAAKTVKTVCTGFGAR
;
A
#
# COMPACT_ATOMS: atom_id res chain seq x y z
N PRO A 1 -22.67 6.50 -6.95
CA PRO A 1 -22.65 7.93 -7.30
C PRO A 1 -23.89 8.34 -8.11
N PHE A 2 -24.23 7.61 -9.18
CA PHE A 2 -25.31 7.98 -10.11
C PHE A 2 -26.72 7.99 -9.51
N VAL A 3 -26.97 7.24 -8.45
CA VAL A 3 -28.27 7.25 -7.73
C VAL A 3 -28.44 8.53 -6.92
N LEU A 4 -27.35 9.09 -6.41
CA LEU A 4 -27.36 10.34 -5.61
C LEU A 4 -27.29 11.61 -6.47
N THR A 5 -26.88 11.50 -7.73
CA THR A 5 -26.75 12.65 -8.63
C THR A 5 -28.09 13.37 -8.90
N PRO A 6 -29.21 12.65 -9.20
CA PRO A 6 -30.52 13.27 -9.36
C PRO A 6 -31.00 13.97 -8.08
N LEU A 7 -30.70 13.39 -6.91
CA LEU A 7 -31.04 14.00 -5.63
C LEU A 7 -30.26 15.29 -5.39
N GLY A 8 -28.97 15.31 -5.74
CA GLY A 8 -28.12 16.50 -5.69
C GLY A 8 -28.62 17.61 -6.58
N PHE A 9 -29.00 17.31 -7.83
CA PHE A 9 -29.58 18.30 -8.75
C PHE A 9 -30.94 18.81 -8.26
N ALA A 10 -31.77 17.95 -7.69
CA ALA A 10 -33.04 18.35 -7.11
C ALA A 10 -32.86 19.28 -5.90
N LEU A 11 -31.88 18.97 -5.00
CA LEU A 11 -31.56 19.82 -3.85
C LEU A 11 -31.00 21.18 -4.24
N LEU A 12 -30.21 21.25 -5.31
CA LEU A 12 -29.62 22.48 -5.82
C LEU A 12 -30.53 23.24 -6.80
N GLN A 13 -31.73 22.73 -7.07
CA GLN A 13 -32.71 23.29 -8.04
C GLN A 13 -32.12 23.47 -9.44
N VAL A 14 -31.14 22.69 -9.82
CA VAL A 14 -30.52 22.75 -11.15
C VAL A 14 -31.34 21.90 -12.13
N PRO A 15 -31.80 22.48 -13.26
CA PRO A 15 -32.53 21.71 -14.26
C PRO A 15 -31.65 20.64 -14.88
N TYR A 16 -32.15 19.40 -14.93
CA TYR A 16 -31.45 18.28 -15.55
C TYR A 16 -32.38 17.44 -16.42
N SER A 17 -31.84 16.89 -17.50
CA SER A 17 -32.55 15.94 -18.34
C SER A 17 -32.30 14.50 -17.84
N ARG A 18 -33.37 13.77 -17.54
CA ARG A 18 -33.31 12.36 -17.15
C ARG A 18 -32.63 11.50 -18.22
N SER A 19 -32.91 11.79 -19.50
CA SER A 19 -32.27 11.10 -20.63
C SER A 19 -30.78 11.40 -20.73
N ALA A 20 -30.34 12.63 -20.47
CA ALA A 20 -28.93 12.98 -20.44
C ALA A 20 -28.19 12.26 -19.30
N LEU A 21 -28.77 12.18 -18.10
CA LEU A 21 -28.19 11.41 -16.99
C LEU A 21 -28.09 9.93 -17.31
N LEU A 22 -29.12 9.33 -17.91
CA LEU A 22 -29.10 7.93 -18.32
C LEU A 22 -28.05 7.67 -19.39
N LEU A 23 -27.92 8.56 -20.37
CA LEU A 23 -26.89 8.48 -21.39
C LEU A 23 -25.48 8.59 -20.79
N CYS A 24 -25.25 9.56 -19.89
CA CYS A 24 -23.96 9.67 -19.17
C CYS A 24 -23.65 8.42 -18.36
N TYR A 25 -24.64 7.84 -17.70
CA TYR A 25 -24.48 6.59 -16.98
C TYR A 25 -24.07 5.46 -17.91
N LEU A 26 -24.78 5.27 -19.03
CA LEU A 26 -24.48 4.23 -20.01
C LEU A 26 -23.09 4.41 -20.63
N LEU A 27 -22.74 5.65 -21.02
CA LEU A 27 -21.43 5.95 -21.59
C LEU A 27 -20.31 5.71 -20.57
N THR A 28 -20.51 6.10 -19.31
CA THR A 28 -19.52 5.88 -18.25
C THR A 28 -19.36 4.38 -17.95
N THR A 29 -20.47 3.64 -17.89
CA THR A 29 -20.44 2.19 -17.67
C THR A 29 -19.76 1.48 -18.84
N LEU A 30 -20.08 1.88 -20.07
CA LEU A 30 -19.43 1.36 -21.28
C LEU A 30 -17.94 1.70 -21.29
N TRP A 31 -17.55 2.91 -20.95
CA TRP A 31 -16.16 3.33 -20.83
C TRP A 31 -15.39 2.48 -19.82
N PHE A 32 -15.94 2.28 -18.60
CA PHE A 32 -15.30 1.44 -17.60
C PHE A 32 -15.25 -0.03 -18.05
N TRP A 33 -16.29 -0.55 -18.69
CA TRP A 33 -16.32 -1.92 -19.22
C TRP A 33 -15.33 -2.13 -20.34
N LEU A 34 -15.24 -1.19 -21.31
CA LEU A 34 -14.23 -1.19 -22.36
C LEU A 34 -12.83 -1.02 -21.79
N GLY A 35 -12.65 -0.09 -20.86
CA GLY A 35 -11.37 0.16 -20.17
C GLY A 35 -10.87 -1.08 -19.45
N ASP A 36 -11.72 -1.76 -18.68
CA ASP A 36 -11.37 -2.98 -17.98
C ASP A 36 -10.97 -4.09 -18.98
N ARG A 37 -11.74 -4.26 -20.05
CA ARG A 37 -11.52 -5.32 -21.02
C ARG A 37 -10.34 -5.08 -21.98
N TRP A 38 -10.06 -3.82 -22.32
CA TRP A 38 -9.08 -3.48 -23.35
C TRP A 38 -7.79 -2.84 -22.83
N LEU A 39 -7.88 -2.08 -21.74
CA LEU A 39 -6.75 -1.35 -21.18
C LEU A 39 -6.20 -2.02 -19.92
N ILE A 40 -7.05 -2.63 -19.10
CA ILE A 40 -6.70 -3.21 -17.80
C ILE A 40 -6.56 -4.74 -17.88
N ALA A 41 -7.07 -5.39 -18.96
CA ALA A 41 -6.88 -6.82 -19.13
C ALA A 41 -5.38 -7.15 -19.02
N PRO A 42 -4.95 -7.93 -18.03
CA PRO A 42 -3.55 -8.15 -17.74
C PRO A 42 -2.93 -8.94 -18.90
N ARG A 43 -2.26 -8.23 -19.82
CA ARG A 43 -1.42 -8.89 -20.81
C ARG A 43 -0.28 -9.56 -20.07
N ALA A 44 -0.08 -10.86 -20.30
CA ALA A 44 1.04 -11.57 -19.71
C ALA A 44 2.35 -10.83 -20.06
N LEU A 45 3.06 -10.39 -19.04
CA LEU A 45 4.35 -9.74 -19.18
C LEU A 45 5.33 -10.78 -19.71
N ARG A 46 5.89 -10.55 -20.91
CA ARG A 46 6.94 -11.39 -21.46
C ARG A 46 8.28 -10.84 -21.01
N LEU A 47 9.06 -11.66 -20.30
CA LEU A 47 10.42 -11.33 -19.89
C LEU A 47 11.38 -12.30 -20.54
N LEU A 48 12.43 -11.76 -21.15
CA LEU A 48 13.52 -12.58 -21.68
C LEU A 48 14.54 -12.88 -20.58
N TYR A 49 15.09 -14.08 -20.56
CA TYR A 49 16.20 -14.46 -19.70
C TYR A 49 17.30 -15.16 -20.53
N TRP A 50 18.57 -15.02 -20.13
CA TRP A 50 19.69 -15.66 -20.83
C TRP A 50 20.38 -16.74 -20.01
N HIS A 51 20.17 -16.80 -18.70
CA HIS A 51 20.77 -17.81 -17.84
C HIS A 51 19.72 -18.48 -16.95
N GLU A 52 19.84 -19.78 -16.77
CA GLU A 52 18.88 -20.60 -16.01
C GLU A 52 18.78 -20.23 -14.51
N SER A 53 19.78 -19.54 -13.97
CA SER A 53 19.72 -19.04 -12.59
C SER A 53 18.68 -17.94 -12.37
N GLN A 54 18.35 -17.16 -13.43
CA GLN A 54 17.41 -16.03 -13.35
C GLN A 54 15.98 -16.49 -13.07
N PRO A 55 15.39 -17.42 -13.82
CA PRO A 55 14.08 -17.99 -13.51
C PRO A 55 14.05 -18.68 -12.13
N ARG A 56 15.12 -19.41 -11.77
CA ARG A 56 15.20 -20.09 -10.46
C ARG A 56 15.21 -19.08 -9.31
N GLN A 57 15.99 -18.00 -9.40
CA GLN A 57 16.01 -16.95 -8.40
C GLN A 57 14.63 -16.29 -8.25
N LEU A 58 13.97 -15.97 -9.36
CA LEU A 58 12.62 -15.42 -9.34
C LEU A 58 11.63 -16.40 -8.71
N GLN A 59 11.70 -17.67 -9.07
CA GLN A 59 10.83 -18.71 -8.51
C GLN A 59 11.03 -18.86 -7.00
N THR A 60 12.28 -18.82 -6.49
CA THR A 60 12.58 -18.84 -5.07
C THR A 60 11.93 -17.66 -4.33
N LEU A 61 12.04 -16.45 -4.88
CA LEU A 61 11.42 -15.25 -4.31
C LEU A 61 9.88 -15.35 -4.30
N LEU A 62 9.28 -15.84 -5.40
CA LEU A 62 7.83 -16.03 -5.48
C LEU A 62 7.32 -17.08 -4.48
N THR A 63 8.09 -18.15 -4.26
CA THR A 63 7.75 -19.18 -3.26
C THR A 63 7.78 -18.60 -1.84
N GLN A 64 8.74 -17.75 -1.51
CA GLN A 64 8.80 -17.04 -0.21
C GLN A 64 7.59 -16.13 0.02
N LEU A 65 7.04 -15.55 -1.05
CA LEU A 65 5.89 -14.66 -0.98
C LEU A 65 4.55 -15.39 -0.85
N GLY A 66 4.53 -16.70 -1.08
CA GLY A 66 3.38 -17.58 -0.87
C GLY A 66 2.72 -18.10 -2.15
N PRO A 67 1.87 -19.15 -2.02
CA PRO A 67 1.30 -19.87 -3.16
C PRO A 67 0.37 -19.01 -4.02
N GLU A 68 -0.34 -18.06 -3.44
CA GLU A 68 -1.23 -17.15 -4.19
C GLU A 68 -0.45 -16.25 -5.15
N VAL A 69 0.72 -15.77 -4.72
CA VAL A 69 1.60 -14.94 -5.54
C VAL A 69 2.20 -15.76 -6.67
N GLN A 70 2.58 -17.01 -6.38
CA GLN A 70 3.10 -17.94 -7.37
C GLN A 70 2.06 -18.22 -8.47
N ALA A 71 0.81 -18.55 -8.10
CA ALA A 71 -0.28 -18.77 -9.04
C ALA A 71 -0.58 -17.52 -9.90
N ALA A 72 -0.57 -16.34 -9.28
CA ALA A 72 -0.74 -15.08 -10.00
C ALA A 72 0.42 -14.81 -10.98
N ALA A 73 1.65 -15.18 -10.61
CA ALA A 73 2.82 -15.05 -11.47
C ALA A 73 2.73 -15.97 -12.70
N GLU A 74 2.31 -17.22 -12.54
CA GLU A 74 2.12 -18.18 -13.63
C GLU A 74 1.12 -17.69 -14.69
N GLN A 75 0.08 -16.96 -14.24
CA GLN A 75 -0.92 -16.39 -15.15
C GLN A 75 -0.44 -15.12 -15.84
N ARG A 76 0.36 -14.30 -15.16
CA ARG A 76 0.71 -12.94 -15.62
C ARG A 76 2.10 -12.81 -16.20
N LEU A 77 2.96 -13.82 -16.03
CA LEU A 77 4.36 -13.79 -16.45
C LEU A 77 4.67 -14.93 -17.41
N ARG A 78 5.32 -14.61 -18.53
CA ARG A 78 5.89 -15.59 -19.45
C ARG A 78 7.39 -15.35 -19.56
N LEU A 79 8.17 -16.28 -19.04
CA LEU A 79 9.61 -16.27 -19.16
C LEU A 79 9.99 -16.98 -20.49
N VAL A 80 10.75 -16.30 -21.29
CA VAL A 80 11.21 -16.81 -22.60
C VAL A 80 12.73 -16.76 -22.63
N ARG A 81 13.35 -17.88 -22.99
CA ARG A 81 14.81 -17.93 -23.14
C ARG A 81 15.24 -16.97 -24.24
N TRP A 82 16.35 -16.26 -24.01
CA TRP A 82 16.92 -15.30 -24.93
C TRP A 82 17.24 -15.97 -26.29
N PRO A 83 16.60 -15.59 -27.42
CA PRO A 83 16.95 -16.07 -28.73
C PRO A 83 18.06 -15.20 -29.32
N ALA A 84 19.02 -15.81 -30.01
CA ALA A 84 20.20 -15.14 -30.56
C ALA A 84 19.89 -13.95 -31.49
N HIS A 85 18.73 -13.96 -32.16
CA HIS A 85 18.35 -12.88 -33.08
C HIS A 85 18.11 -11.52 -32.41
N TRP A 86 17.78 -11.48 -31.10
CA TRP A 86 17.58 -10.22 -30.37
C TRP A 86 18.85 -9.39 -30.18
N GLN A 87 20.03 -10.02 -30.29
CA GLN A 87 21.31 -9.31 -30.30
C GLN A 87 21.46 -8.41 -31.54
N GLN A 88 20.81 -8.77 -32.64
CA GLN A 88 20.87 -8.02 -33.90
C GLN A 88 19.83 -6.91 -34.02
N GLN A 89 18.75 -6.96 -33.21
CA GLN A 89 17.66 -5.96 -33.22
C GLN A 89 17.25 -5.56 -31.82
N PRO A 90 18.12 -4.91 -31.03
CA PRO A 90 17.86 -4.57 -29.65
C PRO A 90 16.68 -3.59 -29.47
N GLU A 91 16.37 -2.78 -30.49
CA GLU A 91 15.25 -1.81 -30.45
C GLU A 91 13.86 -2.48 -30.31
N ARG A 92 13.73 -3.71 -30.74
CA ARG A 92 12.48 -4.48 -30.67
C ARG A 92 12.45 -5.48 -29.51
N CYS A 93 13.48 -5.44 -28.68
CA CYS A 93 13.64 -6.39 -27.58
C CYS A 93 12.54 -6.18 -26.51
N PRO A 94 11.82 -7.23 -26.10
CA PRO A 94 10.96 -7.18 -24.92
C PRO A 94 11.74 -6.86 -23.65
N PRO A 95 11.06 -6.52 -22.52
CA PRO A 95 11.70 -6.37 -21.23
C PRO A 95 12.51 -7.60 -20.84
N VAL A 96 13.67 -7.38 -20.23
CA VAL A 96 14.66 -8.41 -19.90
C VAL A 96 14.80 -8.57 -18.40
N LEU A 97 14.86 -9.81 -17.93
CA LEU A 97 15.16 -10.15 -16.54
C LEU A 97 16.70 -10.10 -16.36
N ALA A 98 17.20 -9.11 -15.62
CA ALA A 98 18.61 -8.95 -15.32
C ALA A 98 19.00 -9.72 -14.04
N VAL A 99 20.26 -10.19 -13.98
CA VAL A 99 20.82 -10.80 -12.74
C VAL A 99 21.28 -9.69 -11.81
N GLN A 100 20.88 -9.74 -10.56
CA GLN A 100 21.47 -8.94 -9.49
C GLN A 100 22.93 -9.41 -9.32
N GLY A 101 23.90 -8.50 -9.41
CA GLY A 101 25.32 -8.81 -9.32
C GLY A 101 26.12 -8.69 -10.64
N ALA A 102 25.48 -8.55 -11.80
CA ALA A 102 26.19 -8.27 -13.06
C ALA A 102 26.77 -6.85 -13.15
N LEU A 103 26.48 -5.98 -12.20
CA LEU A 103 26.82 -4.54 -12.20
C LEU A 103 27.76 -4.10 -11.07
N GLY A 104 28.43 -5.02 -10.38
CA GLY A 104 29.57 -4.62 -9.53
C GLY A 104 29.38 -4.68 -8.02
N ASP A 105 28.20 -4.93 -7.50
CA ASP A 105 27.98 -5.15 -6.07
C ASP A 105 27.88 -6.66 -5.78
N ALA A 106 29.01 -7.35 -5.82
CA ALA A 106 29.09 -8.73 -5.39
C ALA A 106 29.22 -8.80 -3.88
N PRO A 107 28.25 -9.37 -3.13
CA PRO A 107 28.61 -10.02 -1.90
C PRO A 107 29.44 -11.25 -2.26
N SER A 108 30.49 -11.46 -1.54
CA SER A 108 31.58 -12.44 -1.65
C SER A 108 31.14 -13.91 -1.51
N THR A 109 30.26 -14.38 -2.35
CA THR A 109 30.08 -15.81 -2.61
C THR A 109 30.44 -16.05 -4.05
N ALA A 110 31.72 -16.39 -4.23
CA ALA A 110 32.33 -16.76 -5.47
C ALA A 110 31.50 -17.82 -6.21
N CYS A 111 30.69 -17.36 -7.16
CA CYS A 111 30.42 -18.16 -8.32
C CYS A 111 31.56 -17.86 -9.28
N ASP A 112 32.38 -18.85 -9.59
CA ASP A 112 33.43 -18.83 -10.60
C ASP A 112 32.85 -18.59 -11.99
N VAL A 113 32.44 -17.35 -12.25
CA VAL A 113 32.04 -16.93 -13.58
C VAL A 113 33.27 -16.41 -14.27
N PRO A 114 33.71 -17.00 -15.39
CA PRO A 114 34.90 -16.57 -16.09
C PRO A 114 34.83 -15.09 -16.48
N ALA A 115 35.95 -14.37 -16.36
CA ALA A 115 36.00 -12.92 -16.61
C ALA A 115 35.51 -12.52 -18.02
N HIS A 116 35.70 -13.38 -19.02
CA HIS A 116 35.20 -13.14 -20.37
C HIS A 116 33.68 -13.19 -20.46
N GLU A 117 33.02 -14.09 -19.70
CA GLU A 117 31.56 -14.18 -19.65
C GLU A 117 30.95 -12.96 -18.95
N LEU A 118 31.62 -12.43 -17.94
CA LEU A 118 31.22 -11.17 -17.28
C LEU A 118 31.35 -9.96 -18.22
N ALA A 119 32.42 -9.91 -19.03
CA ALA A 119 32.61 -8.86 -20.00
C ALA A 119 31.53 -8.87 -21.11
N GLU A 120 31.23 -10.05 -21.63
CA GLU A 120 30.15 -10.23 -22.62
C GLU A 120 28.77 -9.82 -22.05
N ARG A 121 28.47 -10.23 -20.82
CA ARG A 121 27.22 -9.84 -20.13
C ARG A 121 27.12 -8.33 -19.96
N ARG A 122 28.21 -7.67 -19.57
CA ARG A 122 28.26 -6.19 -19.45
C ARG A 122 28.02 -5.50 -20.78
N ALA A 123 28.62 -6.00 -21.87
CA ALA A 123 28.43 -5.45 -23.19
C ALA A 123 26.97 -5.57 -23.66
N ILE A 124 26.34 -6.73 -23.47
CA ILE A 124 24.91 -6.94 -23.76
C ILE A 124 24.03 -6.00 -22.94
N LEU A 125 24.23 -5.91 -21.63
CA LEU A 125 23.46 -5.02 -20.75
C LEU A 125 23.62 -3.56 -21.14
N THR A 126 24.84 -3.13 -21.50
CA THR A 126 25.11 -1.77 -21.96
C THR A 126 24.35 -1.49 -23.26
N THR A 127 24.43 -2.40 -24.24
CA THR A 127 23.68 -2.27 -25.50
C THR A 127 22.17 -2.17 -25.25
N LEU A 128 21.60 -3.02 -24.39
CA LEU A 128 20.19 -2.98 -24.05
C LEU A 128 19.78 -1.65 -23.40
N LYS A 129 20.61 -1.13 -22.48
CA LYS A 129 20.39 0.18 -21.84
C LYS A 129 20.43 1.32 -22.84
N LEU A 130 21.40 1.31 -23.77
CA LEU A 130 21.51 2.32 -24.82
C LEU A 130 20.30 2.35 -25.76
N HIS A 131 19.65 1.20 -25.96
CA HIS A 131 18.43 1.06 -26.73
C HIS A 131 17.14 1.19 -25.87
N HIS A 132 17.25 1.71 -24.64
CA HIS A 132 16.14 1.92 -23.71
C HIS A 132 15.32 0.65 -23.42
N VAL A 133 15.90 -0.54 -23.54
CA VAL A 133 15.25 -1.78 -23.15
C VAL A 133 15.10 -1.82 -21.63
N ARG A 134 13.91 -2.12 -21.16
CA ARG A 134 13.62 -2.20 -19.72
C ARG A 134 14.28 -3.44 -19.12
N LEU A 135 15.12 -3.25 -18.12
CA LEU A 135 15.76 -4.31 -17.34
C LEU A 135 15.09 -4.42 -15.99
N TYR A 136 14.75 -5.65 -15.60
CA TYR A 136 14.13 -5.93 -14.31
C TYR A 136 14.98 -6.92 -13.51
N SER A 137 15.23 -6.65 -12.24
CA SER A 137 15.76 -7.67 -11.34
C SER A 137 14.67 -8.70 -10.97
N ALA A 138 15.06 -9.90 -10.58
CA ALA A 138 14.11 -10.91 -10.08
C ALA A 138 13.29 -10.37 -8.89
N GLN A 139 13.95 -9.61 -8.02
CA GLN A 139 13.31 -8.93 -6.90
C GLN A 139 12.27 -7.91 -7.37
N ALA A 140 12.60 -7.00 -8.28
CA ALA A 140 11.66 -5.99 -8.79
C ALA A 140 10.43 -6.63 -9.45
N VAL A 141 10.61 -7.76 -10.14
CA VAL A 141 9.50 -8.53 -10.71
C VAL A 141 8.64 -9.16 -9.61
N ALA A 142 9.24 -9.77 -8.60
CA ALA A 142 8.52 -10.36 -7.48
C ALA A 142 7.73 -9.30 -6.69
N GLU A 143 8.33 -8.15 -6.41
CA GLU A 143 7.69 -7.01 -5.75
C GLU A 143 6.53 -6.45 -6.59
N ALA A 144 6.72 -6.26 -7.90
CA ALA A 144 5.68 -5.74 -8.78
C ALA A 144 4.47 -6.68 -8.90
N LEU A 145 4.69 -8.00 -8.88
CA LEU A 145 3.63 -8.99 -8.94
C LEU A 145 2.86 -9.14 -7.63
N SER A 146 3.55 -9.06 -6.50
CA SER A 146 2.98 -9.30 -5.16
C SER A 146 2.52 -8.03 -4.46
N GLY A 147 3.12 -6.88 -4.78
CA GLY A 147 2.98 -5.65 -3.99
C GLY A 147 3.62 -5.78 -2.59
N ARG A 148 4.61 -6.68 -2.42
CA ARG A 148 5.29 -7.01 -1.17
C ARG A 148 6.79 -7.04 -1.36
N VAL A 149 7.56 -6.73 -0.32
CA VAL A 149 9.01 -6.94 -0.29
C VAL A 149 9.29 -8.34 0.26
N PRO A 150 10.07 -9.19 -0.44
CA PRO A 150 10.45 -10.52 0.05
C PRO A 150 11.29 -10.45 1.33
N ASP A 151 11.12 -11.43 2.22
CA ASP A 151 11.85 -11.49 3.50
C ASP A 151 13.36 -11.55 3.33
N SER A 152 13.85 -12.22 2.28
CA SER A 152 15.29 -12.28 1.96
C SER A 152 15.92 -10.93 1.66
N VAL A 153 15.13 -9.98 1.14
CA VAL A 153 15.56 -8.61 0.88
C VAL A 153 15.61 -7.81 2.18
N LEU A 154 14.65 -8.05 3.07
CA LEU A 154 14.55 -7.38 4.36
C LEU A 154 15.64 -7.83 5.34
N ALA A 155 16.21 -9.02 5.14
CA ALA A 155 17.35 -9.50 5.90
C ALA A 155 18.66 -8.77 5.55
N SER A 156 18.70 -7.99 4.46
CA SER A 156 19.86 -7.19 4.09
C SER A 156 19.96 -5.94 4.97
N GLU A 157 21.05 -5.80 5.69
CA GLU A 157 21.36 -4.57 6.47
C GLU A 157 21.52 -3.32 5.58
N LEU A 158 21.72 -3.51 4.29
CA LEU A 158 21.92 -2.45 3.30
C LEU A 158 20.63 -2.03 2.60
N TRP A 159 19.45 -2.56 3.02
CA TRP A 159 18.20 -2.15 2.43
C TRP A 159 17.88 -0.69 2.77
N GLN A 160 17.96 0.17 1.77
CA GLN A 160 17.62 1.59 1.87
C GLN A 160 16.65 1.94 0.74
N PRO A 161 15.44 2.41 1.06
CA PRO A 161 14.55 2.95 0.04
C PRO A 161 15.04 4.32 -0.43
N ASP A 162 14.94 4.56 -1.71
CA ASP A 162 15.23 5.87 -2.28
C ASP A 162 14.18 6.88 -1.79
N GLY A 163 14.61 7.86 -1.00
CA GLY A 163 13.76 8.97 -0.57
C GLY A 163 13.40 9.87 -1.75
N ASN A 164 12.19 10.41 -1.75
CA ASN A 164 11.75 11.40 -2.75
C ASN A 164 11.31 12.70 -2.07
N PRO A 165 12.26 13.60 -1.72
CA PRO A 165 11.96 14.82 -0.99
C PRO A 165 10.96 15.75 -1.71
N ALA A 166 11.00 15.78 -3.04
CA ALA A 166 10.05 16.56 -3.84
C ALA A 166 8.63 16.02 -3.70
N TYR A 167 8.50 14.68 -3.72
CA TYR A 167 7.20 14.05 -3.49
C TYR A 167 6.74 14.20 -2.03
N ASP A 168 7.63 14.15 -1.06
CA ASP A 168 7.29 14.33 0.36
C ASP A 168 6.65 15.71 0.62
N LEU A 169 7.18 16.76 -0.03
CA LEU A 169 6.61 18.10 0.04
C LEU A 169 5.24 18.16 -0.65
N LEU A 170 5.14 17.63 -1.86
CA LEU A 170 3.87 17.56 -2.60
C LEU A 170 2.82 16.76 -1.82
N LYS A 171 3.19 15.60 -1.32
CA LYS A 171 2.33 14.75 -0.50
C LYS A 171 1.81 15.49 0.72
N ARG A 172 2.69 16.23 1.42
CA ARG A 172 2.31 17.04 2.56
C ARG A 172 1.30 18.13 2.19
N ALA A 173 1.52 18.82 1.07
CA ALA A 173 0.60 19.82 0.57
C ALA A 173 -0.77 19.19 0.22
N LEU A 174 -0.78 18.04 -0.46
CA LEU A 174 -2.00 17.30 -0.79
C LEU A 174 -2.75 16.84 0.47
N ASP A 175 -2.06 16.28 1.47
CA ASP A 175 -2.65 15.86 2.73
C ASP A 175 -3.37 17.03 3.44
N VAL A 176 -2.66 18.15 3.60
CA VAL A 176 -3.22 19.35 4.27
C VAL A 176 -4.40 19.92 3.48
N THR A 177 -4.25 20.06 2.17
CA THR A 177 -5.32 20.58 1.31
C THR A 177 -6.56 19.70 1.35
N ALA A 178 -6.40 18.38 1.26
CA ALA A 178 -7.52 17.45 1.31
C ALA A 178 -8.25 17.52 2.66
N VAL A 179 -7.52 17.60 3.77
CA VAL A 179 -8.14 17.76 5.10
C VAL A 179 -8.87 19.10 5.19
N LEU A 180 -8.26 20.22 4.77
CA LEU A 180 -8.88 21.54 4.84
C LEU A 180 -10.16 21.62 3.97
N LEU A 181 -10.15 21.02 2.79
CA LEU A 181 -11.32 20.97 1.90
C LEU A 181 -12.47 20.13 2.49
N THR A 182 -12.15 19.13 3.30
CA THR A 182 -13.17 18.28 3.94
C THR A 182 -13.64 18.82 5.30
N LEU A 183 -12.95 19.79 5.90
CA LEU A 183 -13.30 20.36 7.22
C LEU A 183 -14.75 20.86 7.33
N PRO A 184 -15.32 21.61 6.34
CA PRO A 184 -16.70 22.09 6.44
C PRO A 184 -17.72 20.97 6.64
N LEU A 185 -17.43 19.75 6.15
CA LEU A 185 -18.28 18.58 6.31
C LEU A 185 -17.88 17.78 7.56
N THR A 186 -16.58 17.57 7.78
CA THR A 186 -16.09 16.69 8.85
C THR A 186 -16.21 17.32 10.23
N LEU A 187 -16.14 18.65 10.35
CA LEU A 187 -16.23 19.32 11.65
C LEU A 187 -17.65 19.27 12.26
N PRO A 188 -18.75 19.60 11.54
CA PRO A 188 -20.10 19.40 12.06
C PRO A 188 -20.41 17.93 12.37
N LEU A 189 -19.95 17.00 11.50
CA LEU A 189 -20.11 15.57 11.72
C LEU A 189 -19.36 15.13 12.99
N ALA A 190 -18.15 15.60 13.20
CA ALA A 190 -17.37 15.32 14.41
C ALA A 190 -18.06 15.84 15.68
N ALA A 191 -18.63 17.03 15.61
CA ALA A 191 -19.41 17.60 16.72
C ALA A 191 -20.65 16.75 17.05
N GLY A 192 -21.40 16.32 16.03
CA GLY A 192 -22.55 15.42 16.17
C GLY A 192 -22.18 14.07 16.76
N VAL A 193 -21.09 13.46 16.28
CA VAL A 193 -20.56 12.19 16.84
C VAL A 193 -20.10 12.38 18.29
N ALA A 194 -19.40 13.46 18.61
CA ALA A 194 -18.97 13.73 19.98
C ALA A 194 -20.16 13.88 20.95
N LEU A 195 -21.21 14.57 20.50
CA LEU A 195 -22.45 14.69 21.27
C LEU A 195 -23.11 13.35 21.48
N ALA A 196 -23.27 12.54 20.41
CA ALA A 196 -23.87 11.21 20.49
C ALA A 196 -23.10 10.29 21.47
N ILE A 197 -21.76 10.33 21.48
CA ILE A 197 -20.94 9.54 22.39
C ILE A 197 -21.16 9.98 23.86
N ARG A 198 -21.30 11.28 24.12
CA ARG A 198 -21.56 11.79 25.47
C ARG A 198 -22.95 11.41 26.00
N LEU A 199 -23.92 11.28 25.09
CA LEU A 199 -25.27 10.82 25.42
C LEU A 199 -25.34 9.29 25.61
N ASP A 200 -24.52 8.52 24.88
CA ASP A 200 -24.48 7.05 24.96
C ASP A 200 -23.83 6.56 26.28
N SER A 201 -22.79 7.23 26.76
CA SER A 201 -22.05 6.80 27.94
C SER A 201 -21.27 7.95 28.62
N PRO A 202 -21.13 7.95 29.96
CA PRO A 202 -20.41 8.99 30.69
C PRO A 202 -18.92 9.01 30.33
N GLY A 203 -18.30 10.21 30.34
CA GLY A 203 -16.87 10.44 30.13
C GLY A 203 -16.55 11.21 28.83
N PRO A 204 -15.26 11.41 28.50
CA PRO A 204 -14.82 12.20 27.37
C PRO A 204 -15.17 11.51 26.05
N ALA A 205 -15.56 12.29 25.02
CA ALA A 205 -15.86 11.77 23.70
C ALA A 205 -14.62 11.35 22.91
N LEU A 206 -13.45 11.95 23.23
CA LEU A 206 -12.16 11.65 22.60
C LEU A 206 -11.37 10.66 23.46
N PHE A 207 -10.74 9.74 22.78
CA PHE A 207 -9.73 8.81 23.29
C PHE A 207 -8.39 9.12 22.64
N SER A 208 -7.32 9.11 23.45
CA SER A 208 -5.96 9.37 22.94
C SER A 208 -5.02 8.25 23.38
N GLN A 209 -4.16 7.82 22.46
CA GLN A 209 -3.20 6.74 22.69
C GLN A 209 -1.85 7.06 22.07
N TRP A 210 -0.77 6.67 22.75
CA TRP A 210 0.57 6.80 22.22
C TRP A 210 0.83 5.81 21.08
N ARG A 211 1.32 6.34 19.96
CA ARG A 211 1.67 5.59 18.75
C ARG A 211 3.07 5.99 18.27
N THR A 212 3.69 5.10 17.53
CA THR A 212 4.99 5.37 16.89
C THR A 212 4.77 5.92 15.49
N GLY A 213 5.38 7.06 15.21
CA GLY A 213 5.33 7.79 13.94
C GLY A 213 6.65 7.84 13.20
N LEU A 214 6.82 8.89 12.39
CA LEU A 214 8.00 9.12 11.56
C LEU A 214 9.28 9.05 12.40
N HIS A 215 10.30 8.34 11.88
CA HIS A 215 11.61 8.13 12.52
C HIS A 215 11.52 7.58 13.94
N GLY A 216 10.48 6.77 14.23
CA GLY A 216 10.29 6.16 15.55
C GLY A 216 9.79 7.12 16.63
N ARG A 217 9.48 8.38 16.31
CA ARG A 217 9.00 9.37 17.30
C ARG A 217 7.59 9.03 17.75
N ALA A 218 7.37 9.03 19.08
CA ALA A 218 6.05 8.80 19.63
C ALA A 218 5.17 10.06 19.49
N PHE A 219 3.90 9.85 19.14
CA PHE A 219 2.89 10.91 19.06
C PHE A 219 1.56 10.45 19.68
N ARG A 220 0.69 11.39 20.03
CA ARG A 220 -0.65 11.11 20.52
C ARG A 220 -1.63 11.01 19.35
N LEU A 221 -2.14 9.81 19.12
CA LEU A 221 -3.19 9.55 18.15
C LEU A 221 -4.55 9.81 18.80
N HIS A 222 -5.42 10.56 18.11
CA HIS A 222 -6.75 10.90 18.59
C HIS A 222 -7.82 10.10 17.86
N LYS A 223 -8.78 9.54 18.61
CA LYS A 223 -9.96 8.84 18.08
C LYS A 223 -11.19 9.22 18.88
N PHE A 224 -12.36 8.98 18.32
CA PHE A 224 -13.57 8.95 19.11
C PHE A 224 -13.62 7.69 19.97
N ARG A 225 -14.17 7.84 21.17
CA ARG A 225 -14.38 6.72 22.09
C ARG A 225 -15.47 5.80 21.54
N SER A 226 -15.11 4.53 21.33
CA SER A 226 -16.01 3.46 20.87
C SER A 226 -16.20 2.34 21.90
N MET A 227 -15.52 2.45 23.05
CA MET A 227 -15.54 1.49 24.15
C MET A 227 -15.82 2.18 25.48
N ARG A 228 -16.42 1.49 26.44
CA ARG A 228 -16.56 1.96 27.81
C ARG A 228 -15.19 1.96 28.48
N HIS A 229 -14.95 2.96 29.32
CA HIS A 229 -13.72 3.05 30.11
C HIS A 229 -13.73 1.96 31.20
N THR A 230 -12.69 1.13 31.23
CA THR A 230 -12.46 0.19 32.34
C THR A 230 -11.18 0.60 33.07
N ALA A 231 -11.15 0.42 34.39
CA ALA A 231 -10.06 0.87 35.26
C ALA A 231 -8.68 0.19 34.97
N HIS A 232 -8.64 -0.85 34.10
CA HIS A 232 -7.46 -1.60 33.76
C HIS A 232 -7.25 -1.59 32.23
N ASP A 233 -6.83 -0.45 31.66
CA ASP A 233 -6.45 -0.36 30.25
C ASP A 233 -4.99 -0.85 30.04
N THR A 234 -4.78 -2.16 30.15
CA THR A 234 -3.56 -2.76 29.58
C THR A 234 -3.63 -2.76 28.07
N PRO A 235 -2.50 -2.53 27.35
CA PRO A 235 -2.45 -2.62 25.90
C PRO A 235 -2.87 -4.02 25.44
N GLN A 236 -4.06 -4.15 24.89
CA GLN A 236 -4.60 -5.40 24.37
C GLN A 236 -5.13 -5.17 22.94
N PHE A 237 -4.94 -6.17 22.09
CA PHE A 237 -5.66 -6.20 20.82
C PHE A 237 -7.16 -6.34 21.11
N ALA A 238 -7.98 -5.51 20.48
CA ALA A 238 -9.43 -5.66 20.59
C ALA A 238 -9.86 -6.95 19.87
N SER A 239 -10.53 -7.87 20.59
CA SER A 239 -11.13 -9.05 19.99
C SER A 239 -12.43 -8.69 19.25
N GLU A 240 -12.87 -9.56 18.33
CA GLU A 240 -14.12 -9.33 17.54
C GLU A 240 -15.37 -9.15 18.40
N ARG A 241 -15.40 -9.74 19.59
CA ARG A 241 -16.55 -9.71 20.52
C ARG A 241 -16.19 -9.03 21.84
N ASP A 242 -15.44 -7.94 21.80
CA ASP A 242 -15.06 -7.22 23.01
C ASP A 242 -16.30 -6.57 23.64
N LYS A 243 -16.70 -7.05 24.82
CA LYS A 243 -17.88 -6.59 25.59
C LYS A 243 -17.83 -5.11 25.97
N ARG A 244 -16.67 -4.47 25.87
CA ARG A 244 -16.48 -3.05 26.14
C ARG A 244 -17.02 -2.16 25.03
N ILE A 245 -17.21 -2.69 23.81
CA ILE A 245 -17.70 -1.93 22.65
C ILE A 245 -19.19 -1.59 22.89
N THR A 246 -19.53 -0.30 22.82
CA THR A 246 -20.94 0.12 22.89
C THR A 246 -21.63 -0.11 21.55
N ARG A 247 -22.97 -0.11 21.50
CA ARG A 247 -23.73 -0.24 20.24
C ARG A 247 -23.38 0.89 19.26
N LEU A 248 -23.33 2.13 19.78
CA LEU A 248 -22.85 3.28 19.02
C LEU A 248 -21.41 3.10 18.59
N GLY A 249 -20.53 2.65 19.48
CA GLY A 249 -19.13 2.37 19.19
C GLY A 249 -18.93 1.35 18.07
N ALA A 250 -19.73 0.30 18.03
CA ALA A 250 -19.70 -0.68 16.93
C ALA A 250 -20.07 -0.04 15.56
N PHE A 251 -21.09 0.82 15.55
CA PHE A 251 -21.44 1.58 14.35
C PHE A 251 -20.31 2.52 13.92
N LEU A 252 -19.72 3.28 14.86
CA LEU A 252 -18.62 4.21 14.57
C LEU A 252 -17.40 3.48 13.99
N ARG A 253 -17.04 2.30 14.54
CA ARG A 253 -15.94 1.47 14.03
C ARG A 253 -16.22 0.93 12.63
N LYS A 254 -17.42 0.42 12.40
CA LYS A 254 -17.81 -0.10 11.08
C LYS A 254 -17.81 0.99 10.01
N SER A 255 -18.25 2.20 10.35
CA SER A 255 -18.27 3.35 9.44
C SER A 255 -16.96 4.14 9.41
N ARG A 256 -15.95 3.77 10.22
CA ARG A 256 -14.69 4.48 10.40
C ARG A 256 -14.84 5.93 10.89
N LEU A 257 -16.00 6.30 11.39
CA LEU A 257 -16.24 7.64 11.94
C LEU A 257 -15.44 7.88 13.22
N ASP A 258 -15.08 6.82 13.94
CA ASP A 258 -14.19 6.91 15.12
C ASP A 258 -12.81 7.46 14.78
N GLU A 259 -12.38 7.41 13.52
CA GLU A 259 -11.06 7.86 13.07
C GLU A 259 -11.02 9.33 12.60
N ILE A 260 -12.18 10.03 12.53
CA ILE A 260 -12.23 11.46 12.12
C ILE A 260 -11.27 12.37 12.91
N PRO A 261 -11.11 12.22 14.25
CA PRO A 261 -10.17 13.07 14.99
C PRO A 261 -8.70 12.92 14.56
N GLN A 262 -8.33 11.84 13.85
CA GLN A 262 -6.98 11.68 13.32
C GLN A 262 -6.65 12.70 12.21
N LEU A 263 -7.66 13.32 11.57
CA LEU A 263 -7.43 14.42 10.64
C LEU A 263 -6.67 15.58 11.30
N TRP A 264 -6.83 15.77 12.60
CA TRP A 264 -6.02 16.71 13.38
C TRP A 264 -4.54 16.27 13.44
N ASN A 265 -4.25 14.97 13.59
CA ASN A 265 -2.90 14.47 13.54
C ASN A 265 -2.28 14.67 12.14
N VAL A 266 -3.09 14.57 11.07
CA VAL A 266 -2.63 14.89 9.72
C VAL A 266 -2.29 16.37 9.60
N LEU A 267 -3.16 17.29 10.03
CA LEU A 267 -2.88 18.73 10.00
C LEU A 267 -1.64 19.10 10.81
N ARG A 268 -1.44 18.47 11.94
CA ARG A 268 -0.28 18.67 12.80
C ARG A 268 1.03 18.14 12.21
N GLY A 269 0.95 17.19 11.27
CA GLY A 269 2.12 16.57 10.62
C GLY A 269 2.62 15.30 11.31
N ASP A 270 1.92 14.82 12.34
CA ASP A 270 2.21 13.53 12.97
C ASP A 270 1.89 12.36 12.03
N MET A 271 0.89 12.55 11.15
CA MET A 271 0.38 11.57 10.21
C MET A 271 0.24 12.13 8.78
N SER A 272 0.05 11.25 7.83
CA SER A 272 -0.41 11.47 6.47
C SER A 272 -1.79 10.82 6.28
N LEU A 273 -2.50 11.15 5.22
CA LEU A 273 -3.72 10.42 4.84
C LEU A 273 -3.37 8.99 4.42
N ILE A 274 -2.24 8.80 3.72
CA ILE A 274 -1.81 7.50 3.20
C ILE A 274 -0.40 7.17 3.70
N GLY A 275 -0.26 5.98 4.29
CA GLY A 275 0.99 5.47 4.84
C GLY A 275 0.78 4.21 5.69
N PRO A 276 1.83 3.61 6.24
CA PRO A 276 1.71 2.48 7.16
C PRO A 276 0.88 2.84 8.40
N ARG A 277 -0.02 1.95 8.82
CA ARG A 277 -0.87 2.23 10.00
C ARG A 277 -0.02 2.37 11.26
N PRO A 278 -0.21 3.43 12.09
CA PRO A 278 0.57 3.62 13.30
C PRO A 278 0.21 2.57 14.36
N GLU A 279 1.21 1.88 14.89
CA GLU A 279 1.06 0.88 15.95
C GLU A 279 1.35 1.46 17.34
N GLN A 280 0.84 0.81 18.39
CA GLN A 280 1.12 1.17 19.78
C GLN A 280 2.62 1.03 20.05
N THR A 281 3.21 1.99 20.76
CA THR A 281 4.65 2.01 21.05
C THR A 281 5.14 0.74 21.74
N ALA A 282 4.30 0.13 22.62
CA ALA A 282 4.62 -1.13 23.28
C ALA A 282 4.78 -2.29 22.28
N PHE A 283 3.85 -2.41 21.32
CA PHE A 283 3.92 -3.45 20.30
C PHE A 283 5.06 -3.23 19.31
N VAL A 284 5.36 -1.97 18.97
CA VAL A 284 6.51 -1.66 18.11
C VAL A 284 7.81 -2.15 18.72
N ARG A 285 8.03 -1.99 20.02
CA ARG A 285 9.21 -2.50 20.71
C ARG A 285 9.28 -4.02 20.65
N GLN A 286 8.18 -4.69 20.98
CA GLN A 286 8.10 -6.15 20.92
C GLN A 286 8.36 -6.70 19.52
N PHE A 287 7.76 -6.09 18.48
CA PHE A 287 7.97 -6.55 17.11
C PHE A 287 9.37 -6.23 16.57
N ALA A 288 9.98 -5.12 16.99
CA ALA A 288 11.35 -4.78 16.60
C ALA A 288 12.38 -5.78 17.16
N GLU A 289 12.12 -6.38 18.33
CA GLU A 289 12.96 -7.44 18.90
C GLU A 289 12.83 -8.76 18.09
N GLN A 290 11.66 -9.05 17.54
CA GLN A 290 11.37 -10.29 16.82
C GLN A 290 11.65 -10.19 15.31
N ILE A 291 11.54 -8.98 14.75
CA ILE A 291 11.66 -8.70 13.32
C ILE A 291 12.59 -7.49 13.14
N PRO A 292 13.89 -7.70 12.84
CA PRO A 292 14.88 -6.62 12.74
C PRO A 292 14.49 -5.50 11.76
N SER A 293 13.80 -5.83 10.66
CA SER A 293 13.34 -4.88 9.65
C SER A 293 12.08 -4.10 10.04
N TYR A 294 11.45 -4.43 11.18
CA TYR A 294 10.20 -3.78 11.62
C TYR A 294 10.31 -2.25 11.77
N PRO A 295 11.40 -1.66 12.27
CA PRO A 295 11.58 -0.22 12.38
C PRO A 295 11.54 0.53 11.05
N TYR A 296 11.87 -0.11 9.92
CA TYR A 296 11.93 0.55 8.61
C TYR A 296 10.58 1.09 8.13
N ARG A 297 9.48 0.56 8.64
CA ARG A 297 8.14 1.10 8.36
C ARG A 297 7.96 2.56 8.84
N HIS A 298 8.82 3.04 9.73
CA HIS A 298 8.81 4.39 10.27
C HIS A 298 9.68 5.38 9.47
N LEU A 299 10.23 4.98 8.32
CA LEU A 299 10.94 5.86 7.40
C LEU A 299 10.01 6.85 6.69
N VAL A 300 8.70 6.57 6.68
CA VAL A 300 7.66 7.47 6.17
C VAL A 300 6.65 7.80 7.27
N ARG A 301 5.84 8.86 7.07
CA ARG A 301 4.76 9.19 8.01
C ARG A 301 3.72 8.09 8.04
N PRO A 302 3.22 7.70 9.23
CA PRO A 302 2.11 6.78 9.33
C PRO A 302 0.84 7.37 8.71
N GLY A 303 -0.01 6.51 8.16
CA GLY A 303 -1.22 6.90 7.46
C GLY A 303 -2.53 6.55 8.18
N LEU A 304 -3.58 7.26 7.81
CA LEU A 304 -4.97 6.92 8.16
C LEU A 304 -5.37 5.63 7.43
N THR A 305 -5.02 5.54 6.15
CA THR A 305 -5.09 4.31 5.33
C THR A 305 -3.71 3.98 4.77
N GLY A 306 -3.51 2.74 4.30
CA GLY A 306 -2.23 2.31 3.77
C GLY A 306 -2.31 1.04 2.94
N TRP A 307 -1.21 0.71 2.26
CA TRP A 307 -1.15 -0.40 1.32
C TRP A 307 -1.49 -1.75 1.99
N ALA A 308 -0.88 -2.03 3.16
CA ALA A 308 -1.20 -3.23 3.93
C ALA A 308 -2.69 -3.32 4.30
N GLN A 309 -3.31 -2.21 4.69
CA GLN A 309 -4.71 -2.17 5.11
C GLN A 309 -5.68 -2.51 3.98
N VAL A 310 -5.38 -2.10 2.74
CA VAL A 310 -6.25 -2.35 1.57
C VAL A 310 -5.96 -3.68 0.87
N GLN A 311 -4.86 -4.36 1.23
CA GLN A 311 -4.47 -5.65 0.63
C GLN A 311 -4.74 -6.84 1.54
N GLN A 312 -4.38 -6.77 2.83
CA GLN A 312 -4.42 -7.91 3.74
C GLN A 312 -5.58 -7.85 4.75
N GLY A 313 -6.05 -6.65 5.10
CA GLY A 313 -7.00 -6.50 6.20
C GLY A 313 -6.34 -6.58 7.58
N TYR A 314 -6.91 -7.35 8.51
CA TYR A 314 -6.45 -7.44 9.91
C TYR A 314 -5.42 -8.56 10.11
N ALA A 315 -4.39 -8.31 10.92
CA ALA A 315 -3.35 -9.26 11.28
C ALA A 315 -3.38 -9.51 12.80
N ASP A 316 -3.54 -10.76 13.22
CA ASP A 316 -3.68 -11.21 14.62
C ASP A 316 -2.61 -12.22 15.06
N SER A 317 -1.70 -12.59 14.19
CA SER A 317 -0.58 -13.50 14.47
C SER A 317 0.78 -12.86 14.10
N ALA A 318 1.87 -13.45 14.59
CA ALA A 318 3.23 -13.01 14.25
C ALA A 318 3.49 -13.13 12.73
N ASP A 319 3.03 -14.22 12.12
CA ASP A 319 3.18 -14.44 10.67
C ASP A 319 2.34 -13.46 9.87
N ALA A 320 1.10 -13.18 10.29
CA ALA A 320 0.29 -12.15 9.69
C ALA A 320 0.91 -10.76 9.84
N THR A 321 1.62 -10.50 10.95
CA THR A 321 2.38 -9.26 11.17
C THR A 321 3.58 -9.14 10.22
N ARG A 322 4.29 -10.24 9.93
CA ARG A 322 5.38 -10.26 8.92
C ARG A 322 4.83 -9.98 7.52
N VAL A 323 3.72 -10.63 7.15
CA VAL A 323 3.05 -10.35 5.87
C VAL A 323 2.60 -8.89 5.78
N LYS A 324 2.00 -8.35 6.84
CA LYS A 324 1.63 -6.92 6.91
C LYS A 324 2.84 -6.01 6.74
N LEU A 325 3.95 -6.32 7.42
CA LEU A 325 5.19 -5.57 7.31
C LEU A 325 5.70 -5.56 5.87
N SER A 326 5.69 -6.71 5.16
CA SER A 326 6.15 -6.78 3.77
C SER A 326 5.35 -5.87 2.83
N TYR A 327 4.04 -5.67 3.07
CA TYR A 327 3.24 -4.67 2.37
C TYR A 327 3.59 -3.23 2.78
N ASP A 328 3.76 -2.98 4.09
CA ASP A 328 4.15 -1.66 4.58
C ASP A 328 5.51 -1.24 4.00
N LEU A 329 6.49 -2.16 3.93
CA LEU A 329 7.81 -1.90 3.38
C LEU A 329 7.81 -1.76 1.86
N TYR A 330 6.91 -2.45 1.15
CA TYR A 330 6.67 -2.17 -0.26
C TYR A 330 6.22 -0.72 -0.47
N TYR A 331 5.29 -0.25 0.35
CA TYR A 331 4.88 1.15 0.30
C TYR A 331 6.05 2.10 0.58
N VAL A 332 6.87 1.81 1.61
CA VAL A 332 8.05 2.62 1.96
C VAL A 332 9.06 2.69 0.80
N ALA A 333 9.24 1.59 0.07
CA ALA A 333 10.17 1.52 -1.06
C ALA A 333 9.66 2.23 -2.32
N HIS A 334 8.33 2.24 -2.54
CA HIS A 334 7.72 2.63 -3.83
C HIS A 334 6.68 3.76 -3.71
N TYR A 335 6.63 4.48 -2.55
CA TYR A 335 5.63 5.52 -2.36
C TYR A 335 5.71 6.61 -3.43
N SER A 336 4.58 6.92 -4.01
CA SER A 336 4.43 7.83 -5.14
C SER A 336 2.98 8.28 -5.26
N LEU A 337 2.75 9.36 -6.00
CA LEU A 337 1.39 9.85 -6.26
C LEU A 337 0.49 8.76 -6.88
N ALA A 338 1.02 7.97 -7.81
CA ALA A 338 0.28 6.89 -8.45
C ALA A 338 -0.14 5.80 -7.46
N LEU A 339 0.79 5.39 -6.57
CA LEU A 339 0.49 4.40 -5.54
C LEU A 339 -0.48 4.96 -4.50
N ASP A 340 -0.34 6.22 -4.10
CA ASP A 340 -1.26 6.87 -3.17
C ASP A 340 -2.68 6.96 -3.76
N LEU A 341 -2.83 7.35 -5.03
CA LEU A 341 -4.13 7.35 -5.71
C LEU A 341 -4.75 5.95 -5.80
N LEU A 342 -3.94 4.93 -6.08
CA LEU A 342 -4.39 3.54 -6.08
C LEU A 342 -4.87 3.10 -4.69
N ILE A 343 -4.15 3.44 -3.62
CA ILE A 343 -4.54 3.15 -2.24
C ILE A 343 -5.84 3.88 -1.90
N ALA A 344 -5.98 5.16 -2.26
CA ALA A 344 -7.19 5.93 -2.05
C ALA A 344 -8.41 5.27 -2.72
N ALA A 345 -8.28 4.88 -4.00
CA ALA A 345 -9.34 4.18 -4.73
C ALA A 345 -9.72 2.84 -4.09
N LYS A 346 -8.72 2.04 -3.68
CA LYS A 346 -8.96 0.79 -2.95
C LYS A 346 -9.57 1.02 -1.58
N THR A 347 -9.21 2.10 -0.87
CA THR A 347 -9.80 2.45 0.43
C THR A 347 -11.29 2.74 0.30
N VAL A 348 -11.72 3.47 -0.73
CA VAL A 348 -13.16 3.69 -0.99
C VAL A 348 -13.88 2.35 -1.16
N LYS A 349 -13.32 1.44 -1.96
CA LYS A 349 -13.88 0.09 -2.13
C LYS A 349 -13.94 -0.64 -0.78
N THR A 350 -12.87 -0.62 0.01
CA THR A 350 -12.77 -1.27 1.32
C THR A 350 -13.82 -0.75 2.31
N VAL A 351 -14.01 0.56 2.36
CA VAL A 351 -15.03 1.20 3.22
C VAL A 351 -16.44 0.82 2.77
N CYS A 352 -16.72 0.84 1.47
CA CYS A 352 -18.05 0.50 0.92
C CYS A 352 -18.39 -0.99 1.10
N THR A 353 -17.39 -1.88 1.06
CA THR A 353 -17.61 -3.33 1.21
C THR A 353 -17.49 -3.81 2.66
N GLY A 354 -17.01 -2.98 3.58
CA GLY A 354 -16.72 -3.35 4.97
C GLY A 354 -15.54 -4.30 5.13
N PHE A 355 -14.71 -4.48 4.10
CA PHE A 355 -13.52 -5.34 4.15
C PHE A 355 -12.52 -4.83 5.21
N GLY A 356 -12.07 -5.73 6.10
CA GLY A 356 -11.10 -5.38 7.16
C GLY A 356 -11.64 -4.47 8.28
N ALA A 357 -12.96 -4.23 8.37
CA ALA A 357 -13.59 -3.58 9.52
C ALA A 357 -13.89 -4.61 10.61
N ARG A 358 -13.38 -4.41 11.83
CA ARG A 358 -13.68 -5.19 13.04
C ARG A 358 -14.18 -4.28 14.14
#